data_28d9ce2fa559435e7f940e131bea434a
#
_entry.id   28d9ce2fa559435e7f940e131bea434a
#
_cell.length_a   1.000
_cell.length_b   1.000
_cell.length_c   1.000
_cell.angle_alpha   90.00
_cell.angle_beta   90.00
_cell.angle_gamma   90.00
#
_symmetry.space_group_name_H-M   'P 1'
#
loop_
_entity.id
_entity.type
_entity.pdbx_description
1 polymer ?
#
loop_
_entity_poly.entity_id
_entity_poly.type
_entity_poly.pdbx_seq_one_letter_code
_entity_poly.pdbx_strand_id
1 'polypeptide(L)'
;MDISLLQLIAICATIAVVLGFGIRAARSVHSTKGFSVGGRSAGVPLVAGGIAGTCVGGGATVGTAQLAATVGLSAWWFTIGSGVGLIIMGLFYAKPLRRTALETIPQFLAQNFGVTCGIFSSVVSSIGILFSAVASCLPAIYIIASIFGISFLPATILLVLTVAAYAFFGGMKSAGVGGILKMIVIWVTMAIAGIMASHSLFADPAVSAALPEGTFNLLHGDMSHILANFSSVVIGMLCTQSYIQAIFSASNPRTASVAAFTAALISLPVGLPCAMVGIYMGAAHPEIMPILSLPVYLLTEQPSLLGGIAMGGIMLSLIGSIAGLSLGIGTMLSRDIFHRARVTLRARKIHKLAEDPESQVIDITEIPTPNHPYHLSELAVTRLIVLLTITLAAFIALANEGSQVLFWNFLSMALRSGGIFLPLSFAIFAPGTITAMSATLSMALSTVAALAAVFLGAAGNPLFFGLAVSALCLIPCWLRHR
;
A
#
# COMPACT_ATOMS: atom_id res chain seq x y z
N MET A 1 11.50 14.97 -21.91
CA MET A 1 12.56 15.44 -20.99
C MET A 1 13.91 15.08 -21.58
N ASP A 2 14.81 16.03 -21.71
CA ASP A 2 16.16 15.74 -22.16
C ASP A 2 16.97 15.21 -20.97
N ILE A 3 17.32 13.94 -21.02
CA ILE A 3 18.03 13.26 -19.93
C ILE A 3 19.48 13.08 -20.34
N SER A 4 20.41 13.54 -19.51
CA SER A 4 21.84 13.33 -19.75
C SER A 4 22.19 11.83 -19.58
N LEU A 5 23.21 11.37 -20.31
CA LEU A 5 23.70 9.99 -20.17
C LEU A 5 24.10 9.68 -18.72
N LEU A 6 24.66 10.65 -17.99
CA LEU A 6 25.03 10.50 -16.58
C LEU A 6 23.80 10.26 -15.69
N GLN A 7 22.70 11.00 -15.92
CA GLN A 7 21.45 10.80 -15.20
C GLN A 7 20.88 9.41 -15.47
N LEU A 8 20.84 8.97 -16.73
CA LEU A 8 20.34 7.64 -17.09
C LEU A 8 21.17 6.53 -16.43
N ILE A 9 22.49 6.65 -16.45
CA ILE A 9 23.39 5.70 -15.76
C ILE A 9 23.11 5.68 -14.27
N ALA A 10 22.96 6.85 -13.63
CA ALA A 10 22.69 6.96 -12.20
C ALA A 10 21.33 6.36 -11.82
N ILE A 11 20.28 6.59 -12.62
CA ILE A 11 18.95 5.95 -12.44
C ILE A 11 19.09 4.43 -12.49
N CYS A 12 19.67 3.91 -13.58
CA CYS A 12 19.82 2.47 -13.78
C CYS A 12 20.68 1.82 -12.69
N ALA A 13 21.79 2.46 -12.31
CA ALA A 13 22.67 1.96 -11.25
C ALA A 13 21.95 1.90 -9.90
N THR A 14 21.22 2.95 -9.52
CA THR A 14 20.46 3.00 -8.28
C THR A 14 19.40 1.88 -8.24
N ILE A 15 18.66 1.72 -9.33
CA ILE A 15 17.66 0.65 -9.45
C ILE A 15 18.34 -0.72 -9.37
N ALA A 16 19.40 -0.95 -10.13
CA ALA A 16 20.11 -2.24 -10.18
C ALA A 16 20.70 -2.63 -8.82
N VAL A 17 21.29 -1.69 -8.08
CA VAL A 17 21.85 -1.94 -6.75
C VAL A 17 20.75 -2.41 -5.78
N VAL A 18 19.65 -1.65 -5.66
CA VAL A 18 18.56 -2.00 -4.72
C VAL A 18 17.85 -3.28 -5.12
N LEU A 19 17.58 -3.48 -6.42
CA LEU A 19 17.00 -4.73 -6.92
C LEU A 19 17.93 -5.91 -6.67
N GLY A 20 19.24 -5.77 -6.90
CA GLY A 20 20.24 -6.79 -6.65
C GLY A 20 20.24 -7.28 -5.20
N PHE A 21 20.19 -6.37 -4.24
CA PHE A 21 20.06 -6.72 -2.81
C PHE A 21 18.72 -7.37 -2.50
N GLY A 22 17.63 -6.90 -3.09
CA GLY A 22 16.30 -7.49 -2.96
C GLY A 22 16.26 -8.93 -3.48
N ILE A 23 16.78 -9.18 -4.66
CA ILE A 23 16.88 -10.53 -5.27
C ILE A 23 17.78 -11.45 -4.42
N ARG A 24 18.91 -10.93 -3.91
CA ARG A 24 19.78 -11.70 -3.03
C ARG A 24 19.04 -12.13 -1.76
N ALA A 25 18.25 -11.23 -1.15
CA ALA A 25 17.41 -11.54 0.02
C ALA A 25 16.33 -12.58 -0.32
N ALA A 26 15.79 -12.55 -1.54
CA ALA A 26 14.77 -13.46 -2.03
C ALA A 26 15.26 -14.92 -2.16
N ARG A 27 16.54 -15.13 -2.41
CA ARG A 27 17.11 -16.49 -2.56
C ARG A 27 16.92 -17.40 -1.34
N SER A 28 16.63 -16.82 -0.17
CA SER A 28 16.33 -17.57 1.07
C SER A 28 14.86 -17.96 1.21
N VAL A 29 14.00 -17.63 0.22
CA VAL A 29 12.55 -17.84 0.29
C VAL A 29 12.16 -19.06 -0.53
N HIS A 30 11.93 -20.20 0.16
CA HIS A 30 11.56 -21.48 -0.49
C HIS A 30 10.17 -22.00 -0.09
N SER A 31 9.43 -21.26 0.75
CA SER A 31 8.10 -21.68 1.22
C SER A 31 7.09 -20.55 1.16
N THR A 32 5.80 -20.90 1.15
CA THR A 32 4.71 -19.91 1.17
C THR A 32 4.77 -19.01 2.41
N LYS A 33 5.06 -19.58 3.60
CA LYS A 33 5.28 -18.81 4.84
C LYS A 33 6.53 -17.93 4.78
N GLY A 34 7.59 -18.39 4.12
CA GLY A 34 8.78 -17.58 3.85
C GLY A 34 8.46 -16.41 2.93
N PHE A 35 7.59 -16.62 1.92
CA PHE A 35 7.16 -15.59 0.99
C PHE A 35 6.23 -14.56 1.66
N SER A 36 5.21 -15.00 2.41
CA SER A 36 4.20 -14.11 3.02
C SER A 36 4.70 -13.36 4.25
N VAL A 37 5.35 -14.03 5.22
CA VAL A 37 5.74 -13.44 6.51
C VAL A 37 7.21 -13.62 6.87
N GLY A 38 8.06 -13.97 5.92
CA GLY A 38 9.51 -14.07 6.13
C GLY A 38 9.95 -15.06 7.22
N GLY A 39 9.09 -16.05 7.56
CA GLY A 39 9.35 -17.01 8.64
C GLY A 39 9.19 -16.45 10.05
N ARG A 40 8.64 -15.24 10.22
CA ARG A 40 8.40 -14.56 11.51
C ARG A 40 9.67 -14.34 12.36
N SER A 41 10.77 -14.08 11.72
CA SER A 41 12.07 -13.85 12.35
C SER A 41 12.59 -12.42 12.15
N ALA A 42 11.75 -11.53 11.59
CA ALA A 42 12.17 -10.19 11.23
C ALA A 42 12.43 -9.30 12.46
N GLY A 43 13.60 -8.68 12.49
CA GLY A 43 13.94 -7.63 13.46
C GLY A 43 13.28 -6.29 13.10
N VAL A 44 13.44 -5.30 14.00
CA VAL A 44 12.88 -3.95 13.82
C VAL A 44 13.22 -3.33 12.48
N PRO A 45 14.48 -3.32 11.98
CA PRO A 45 14.80 -2.68 10.70
C PRO A 45 14.06 -3.31 9.52
N LEU A 46 13.95 -4.65 9.49
CA LEU A 46 13.31 -5.36 8.38
C LEU A 46 11.80 -5.13 8.35
N VAL A 47 11.15 -5.14 9.51
CA VAL A 47 9.71 -4.85 9.64
C VAL A 47 9.42 -3.39 9.30
N ALA A 48 10.18 -2.45 9.87
CA ALA A 48 10.04 -1.02 9.58
C ALA A 48 10.31 -0.70 8.11
N GLY A 49 11.35 -1.32 7.52
CA GLY A 49 11.66 -1.21 6.09
C GLY A 49 10.54 -1.76 5.20
N GLY A 50 9.90 -2.86 5.58
CA GLY A 50 8.74 -3.40 4.88
C GLY A 50 7.53 -2.47 4.93
N ILE A 51 7.23 -1.89 6.09
CA ILE A 51 6.14 -0.94 6.28
C ILE A 51 6.44 0.37 5.51
N ALA A 52 7.53 1.05 5.84
CA ALA A 52 7.91 2.32 5.24
C ALA A 52 8.17 2.18 3.74
N GLY A 53 8.82 1.07 3.34
CA GLY A 53 9.07 0.74 1.95
C GLY A 53 7.80 0.55 1.10
N THR A 54 6.69 0.16 1.68
CA THR A 54 5.40 0.06 0.97
C THR A 54 4.59 1.36 1.12
N CYS A 55 4.64 1.99 2.31
CA CYS A 55 3.91 3.22 2.62
C CYS A 55 4.43 4.42 1.83
N VAL A 56 5.75 4.61 1.77
CA VAL A 56 6.38 5.68 1.01
C VAL A 56 6.45 5.26 -0.47
N GLY A 57 5.36 5.48 -1.17
CA GLY A 57 5.15 5.20 -2.58
C GLY A 57 4.72 6.45 -3.34
N GLY A 58 3.95 6.25 -4.41
CA GLY A 58 3.49 7.33 -5.28
C GLY A 58 2.79 8.47 -4.55
N GLY A 59 1.90 8.14 -3.60
CA GLY A 59 1.19 9.17 -2.82
C GLY A 59 2.10 10.02 -1.94
N ALA A 60 3.02 9.39 -1.21
CA ALA A 60 3.89 10.09 -0.27
C ALA A 60 4.99 10.93 -0.94
N THR A 61 5.29 10.67 -2.20
CA THR A 61 6.33 11.37 -2.98
C THR A 61 5.72 12.22 -4.09
N VAL A 62 5.53 11.64 -5.27
CA VAL A 62 5.02 12.35 -6.46
C VAL A 62 3.61 12.93 -6.20
N GLY A 63 2.72 12.19 -5.53
CA GLY A 63 1.37 12.66 -5.24
C GLY A 63 1.34 13.83 -4.26
N THR A 64 2.23 13.84 -3.26
CA THR A 64 2.35 14.98 -2.35
C THR A 64 2.90 16.20 -3.10
N ALA A 65 3.91 16.04 -3.95
CA ALA A 65 4.42 17.14 -4.77
C ALA A 65 3.38 17.63 -5.79
N GLN A 66 2.67 16.72 -6.46
CA GLN A 66 1.55 17.04 -7.37
C GLN A 66 0.49 17.89 -6.69
N LEU A 67 0.06 17.51 -5.50
CA LEU A 67 -0.96 18.26 -4.76
C LEU A 67 -0.39 19.58 -4.24
N ALA A 68 0.85 19.59 -3.75
CA ALA A 68 1.50 20.79 -3.22
C ALA A 68 1.72 21.89 -4.28
N ALA A 69 1.89 21.53 -5.54
CA ALA A 69 1.93 22.48 -6.64
C ALA A 69 0.63 23.29 -6.82
N THR A 70 -0.48 22.80 -6.26
CA THR A 70 -1.81 23.46 -6.37
C THR A 70 -2.33 24.01 -5.05
N VAL A 71 -2.14 23.31 -3.93
CA VAL A 71 -2.71 23.69 -2.62
C VAL A 71 -1.66 24.06 -1.56
N GLY A 72 -0.38 24.05 -1.93
CA GLY A 72 0.71 24.41 -1.04
C GLY A 72 1.01 23.34 0.02
N LEU A 73 1.46 23.80 1.21
CA LEU A 73 1.97 22.94 2.28
C LEU A 73 0.89 22.00 2.90
N SER A 74 -0.39 22.31 2.71
CA SER A 74 -1.48 21.42 3.16
C SER A 74 -1.44 20.02 2.53
N ALA A 75 -0.76 19.83 1.40
CA ALA A 75 -0.50 18.52 0.83
C ALA A 75 0.29 17.58 1.76
N TRP A 76 1.06 18.10 2.70
CA TRP A 76 1.83 17.32 3.68
C TRP A 76 0.95 16.52 4.65
N TRP A 77 -0.32 16.88 4.82
CA TRP A 77 -1.25 16.13 5.67
C TRP A 77 -1.36 14.65 5.32
N PHE A 78 -1.07 14.25 4.07
CA PHE A 78 -1.06 12.85 3.68
C PHE A 78 0.00 12.03 4.45
N THR A 79 1.24 12.50 4.53
CA THR A 79 2.30 11.78 5.24
C THR A 79 2.24 12.02 6.75
N ILE A 80 1.74 13.15 7.22
CA ILE A 80 1.42 13.37 8.64
C ILE A 80 0.39 12.34 9.09
N GLY A 81 -0.71 12.17 8.35
CA GLY A 81 -1.74 11.17 8.65
C GLY A 81 -1.19 9.74 8.62
N SER A 82 -0.32 9.44 7.66
CA SER A 82 0.35 8.13 7.58
C SER A 82 1.20 7.87 8.84
N GLY A 83 1.99 8.84 9.27
CA GLY A 83 2.80 8.73 10.49
C GLY A 83 1.95 8.55 11.75
N VAL A 84 0.89 9.35 11.91
CA VAL A 84 -0.05 9.23 13.04
C VAL A 84 -0.73 7.87 13.04
N GLY A 85 -1.18 7.37 11.89
CA GLY A 85 -1.77 6.03 11.75
C GLY A 85 -0.81 4.92 12.17
N LEU A 86 0.48 5.02 11.79
CA LEU A 86 1.51 4.07 12.20
C LEU A 86 1.85 4.15 13.69
N ILE A 87 1.80 5.35 14.31
CA ILE A 87 1.94 5.51 15.76
C ILE A 87 0.80 4.79 16.47
N ILE A 88 -0.45 5.01 16.05
CA ILE A 88 -1.64 4.34 16.61
C ILE A 88 -1.52 2.81 16.40
N MET A 89 -1.07 2.36 15.23
CA MET A 89 -0.78 0.95 14.96
C MET A 89 0.23 0.38 15.98
N GLY A 90 1.31 1.08 16.22
CA GLY A 90 2.36 0.65 17.18
C GLY A 90 1.86 0.59 18.62
N LEU A 91 1.02 1.54 19.04
CA LEU A 91 0.48 1.62 20.39
C LEU A 91 -0.55 0.51 20.66
N PHE A 92 -1.51 0.34 19.76
CA PHE A 92 -2.73 -0.39 20.06
C PHE A 92 -2.90 -1.69 19.26
N TYR A 93 -2.47 -1.76 17.99
CA TYR A 93 -2.78 -2.87 17.09
C TYR A 93 -1.66 -3.88 16.92
N ALA A 94 -0.40 -3.42 16.90
CA ALA A 94 0.74 -4.27 16.54
C ALA A 94 0.94 -5.44 17.51
N LYS A 95 0.88 -5.20 18.82
CA LYS A 95 1.08 -6.25 19.83
C LYS A 95 -0.04 -7.30 19.83
N PRO A 96 -1.34 -6.93 19.89
CA PRO A 96 -2.44 -7.90 19.80
C PRO A 96 -2.37 -8.74 18.53
N LEU A 97 -2.24 -8.10 17.37
CA LEU A 97 -2.18 -8.81 16.10
C LEU A 97 -1.00 -9.78 16.02
N ARG A 98 0.20 -9.35 16.40
CA ARG A 98 1.39 -10.22 16.33
C ARG A 98 1.28 -11.45 17.25
N ARG A 99 0.59 -11.35 18.38
CA ARG A 99 0.36 -12.48 19.32
C ARG A 99 -0.45 -13.61 18.70
N THR A 100 -1.33 -13.34 17.74
CA THR A 100 -2.18 -14.35 17.10
C THR A 100 -1.41 -15.31 16.20
N ALA A 101 -0.20 -14.97 15.80
CA ALA A 101 0.61 -15.74 14.86
C ALA A 101 -0.10 -16.02 13.52
N LEU A 102 -0.99 -15.15 13.09
CA LEU A 102 -1.66 -15.19 11.78
C LEU A 102 -0.81 -14.53 10.68
N GLU A 103 -1.34 -14.45 9.46
CA GLU A 103 -0.65 -13.85 8.30
C GLU A 103 -1.46 -12.72 7.68
N THR A 104 -2.79 -12.71 7.89
CA THR A 104 -3.70 -11.74 7.27
C THR A 104 -4.74 -11.19 8.25
N ILE A 105 -5.21 -9.96 7.97
CA ILE A 105 -6.38 -9.37 8.67
C ILE A 105 -7.62 -10.26 8.50
N PRO A 106 -7.94 -10.74 7.27
CA PRO A 106 -9.06 -11.65 7.08
C PRO A 106 -9.00 -12.92 7.94
N GLN A 107 -7.80 -13.50 8.17
CA GLN A 107 -7.66 -14.64 9.08
C GLN A 107 -8.02 -14.27 10.51
N PHE A 108 -7.59 -13.09 10.97
CA PHE A 108 -7.93 -12.60 12.29
C PHE A 108 -9.43 -12.36 12.44
N LEU A 109 -10.09 -11.74 11.45
CA LEU A 109 -11.52 -11.53 11.45
C LEU A 109 -12.30 -12.86 11.33
N ALA A 110 -11.78 -13.81 10.53
CA ALA A 110 -12.38 -15.15 10.45
C ALA A 110 -12.31 -15.93 11.76
N GLN A 111 -11.23 -15.76 12.52
CA GLN A 111 -11.09 -16.39 13.84
C GLN A 111 -12.10 -15.84 14.85
N ASN A 112 -12.43 -14.55 14.78
CA ASN A 112 -13.35 -13.89 15.70
C ASN A 112 -14.81 -13.96 15.26
N PHE A 113 -15.09 -13.87 13.96
CA PHE A 113 -16.45 -13.71 13.40
C PHE A 113 -16.83 -14.74 12.33
N GLY A 114 -16.02 -15.79 12.18
CA GLY A 114 -16.31 -16.88 11.25
C GLY A 114 -15.81 -16.65 9.82
N VAL A 115 -15.85 -17.73 9.04
CA VAL A 115 -15.22 -17.83 7.71
C VAL A 115 -15.81 -16.82 6.72
N THR A 116 -17.13 -16.63 6.73
CA THR A 116 -17.82 -15.68 5.83
C THR A 116 -17.29 -14.26 6.01
N CYS A 117 -17.15 -13.82 7.26
CA CYS A 117 -16.56 -12.51 7.58
C CYS A 117 -15.13 -12.38 7.04
N GLY A 118 -14.30 -13.42 7.16
CA GLY A 118 -12.95 -13.44 6.60
C GLY A 118 -12.93 -13.32 5.07
N ILE A 119 -13.84 -14.00 4.36
CA ILE A 119 -13.91 -13.91 2.89
C ILE A 119 -14.31 -12.49 2.46
N PHE A 120 -15.36 -11.92 3.05
CA PHE A 120 -15.76 -10.53 2.77
C PHE A 120 -14.63 -9.54 3.05
N SER A 121 -13.95 -9.69 4.18
CA SER A 121 -12.79 -8.86 4.53
C SER A 121 -11.66 -8.97 3.49
N SER A 122 -11.39 -10.18 2.98
CA SER A 122 -10.38 -10.41 1.92
C SER A 122 -10.72 -9.67 0.63
N VAL A 123 -11.98 -9.71 0.21
CA VAL A 123 -12.44 -9.03 -1.01
C VAL A 123 -12.38 -7.51 -0.84
N VAL A 124 -12.97 -6.99 0.24
CA VAL A 124 -12.99 -5.54 0.52
C VAL A 124 -11.60 -4.96 0.64
N SER A 125 -10.70 -5.62 1.39
CA SER A 125 -9.29 -5.21 1.48
C SER A 125 -8.60 -5.22 0.14
N SER A 126 -8.81 -6.27 -0.67
CA SER A 126 -8.14 -6.40 -1.97
C SER A 126 -8.54 -5.31 -2.94
N ILE A 127 -9.83 -4.96 -3.01
CA ILE A 127 -10.33 -3.84 -3.82
C ILE A 127 -9.71 -2.52 -3.35
N GLY A 128 -9.75 -2.26 -2.04
CA GLY A 128 -9.17 -1.04 -1.50
C GLY A 128 -7.66 -0.93 -1.78
N ILE A 129 -6.89 -2.00 -1.54
CA ILE A 129 -5.43 -1.99 -1.76
C ILE A 129 -5.09 -1.86 -3.25
N LEU A 130 -5.91 -2.42 -4.16
CA LEU A 130 -5.74 -2.28 -5.60
C LEU A 130 -5.68 -0.80 -6.01
N PHE A 131 -6.57 0.05 -5.47
CA PHE A 131 -6.55 1.49 -5.77
C PHE A 131 -5.30 2.20 -5.22
N SER A 132 -4.71 1.75 -4.11
CA SER A 132 -3.39 2.25 -3.69
C SER A 132 -2.27 1.85 -4.66
N ALA A 133 -2.37 0.67 -5.27
CA ALA A 133 -1.42 0.26 -6.31
C ALA A 133 -1.58 1.12 -7.57
N VAL A 134 -2.82 1.45 -7.98
CA VAL A 134 -3.13 2.40 -9.07
C VAL A 134 -2.46 3.75 -8.82
N ALA A 135 -2.55 4.29 -7.59
CA ALA A 135 -1.91 5.53 -7.19
C ALA A 135 -0.37 5.53 -7.35
N SER A 136 0.26 4.37 -7.28
CA SER A 136 1.71 4.25 -7.53
C SER A 136 2.03 3.95 -9.00
N CYS A 137 1.12 3.26 -9.73
CA CYS A 137 1.28 3.00 -11.17
C CYS A 137 1.18 4.29 -11.99
N LEU A 138 0.25 5.17 -11.65
CA LEU A 138 0.00 6.40 -12.40
C LEU A 138 1.27 7.25 -12.58
N PRO A 139 1.96 7.73 -11.53
CA PRO A 139 3.18 8.51 -11.70
C PRO A 139 4.32 7.70 -12.33
N ALA A 140 4.38 6.37 -12.11
CA ALA A 140 5.40 5.53 -12.73
C ALA A 140 5.25 5.49 -14.26
N ILE A 141 4.02 5.39 -14.77
CA ILE A 141 3.72 5.43 -16.20
C ILE A 141 4.15 6.78 -16.80
N TYR A 142 3.80 7.90 -16.15
CA TYR A 142 4.19 9.24 -16.59
C TYR A 142 5.71 9.42 -16.63
N ILE A 143 6.42 8.96 -15.60
CA ILE A 143 7.88 9.05 -15.54
C ILE A 143 8.52 8.23 -16.65
N ILE A 144 8.10 6.96 -16.84
CA ILE A 144 8.64 6.09 -17.88
C ILE A 144 8.35 6.67 -19.27
N ALA A 145 7.12 7.10 -19.53
CA ALA A 145 6.74 7.71 -20.80
C ALA A 145 7.59 8.96 -21.12
N SER A 146 7.81 9.82 -20.12
CA SER A 146 8.57 11.05 -20.28
C SER A 146 10.08 10.81 -20.43
N ILE A 147 10.63 9.81 -19.71
CA ILE A 147 12.06 9.45 -19.80
C ILE A 147 12.41 8.88 -21.17
N PHE A 148 11.60 7.96 -21.66
CA PHE A 148 11.89 7.25 -22.91
C PHE A 148 11.24 7.87 -24.15
N GLY A 149 10.43 8.95 -23.99
CA GLY A 149 9.71 9.59 -25.10
C GLY A 149 8.70 8.64 -25.79
N ILE A 150 8.12 7.71 -25.05
CA ILE A 150 7.16 6.71 -25.55
C ILE A 150 5.73 7.01 -25.10
N SER A 151 4.75 6.46 -25.79
CA SER A 151 3.34 6.60 -25.38
C SER A 151 3.05 5.83 -24.10
N PHE A 152 1.92 6.12 -23.45
CA PHE A 152 1.57 5.55 -22.15
C PHE A 152 1.37 4.02 -22.16
N LEU A 153 0.90 3.43 -23.26
CA LEU A 153 0.69 1.98 -23.34
C LEU A 153 2.01 1.18 -23.27
N PRO A 154 3.05 1.45 -24.09
CA PRO A 154 4.36 0.81 -23.92
C PRO A 154 4.98 1.10 -22.55
N ALA A 155 4.82 2.31 -21.98
CA ALA A 155 5.30 2.64 -20.65
C ALA A 155 4.61 1.79 -19.57
N THR A 156 3.31 1.55 -19.71
CA THR A 156 2.54 0.67 -18.82
C THR A 156 3.02 -0.78 -18.90
N ILE A 157 3.28 -1.30 -20.10
CA ILE A 157 3.81 -2.67 -20.28
C ILE A 157 5.19 -2.79 -19.64
N LEU A 158 6.07 -1.80 -19.86
CA LEU A 158 7.41 -1.78 -19.25
C LEU A 158 7.34 -1.73 -17.72
N LEU A 159 6.42 -0.94 -17.16
CA LEU A 159 6.16 -0.90 -15.72
C LEU A 159 5.73 -2.27 -15.19
N VAL A 160 4.75 -2.90 -15.83
CA VAL A 160 4.25 -4.23 -15.42
C VAL A 160 5.36 -5.25 -15.42
N LEU A 161 6.19 -5.30 -16.47
CA LEU A 161 7.32 -6.23 -16.57
C LEU A 161 8.35 -5.98 -15.47
N THR A 162 8.67 -4.72 -15.20
CA THR A 162 9.67 -4.34 -14.18
C THR A 162 9.18 -4.69 -12.77
N VAL A 163 7.92 -4.35 -12.44
CA VAL A 163 7.34 -4.65 -11.12
C VAL A 163 7.14 -6.15 -10.94
N ALA A 164 6.70 -6.86 -11.99
CA ALA A 164 6.54 -8.31 -11.95
C ALA A 164 7.88 -9.02 -11.71
N ALA A 165 8.94 -8.62 -12.39
CA ALA A 165 10.29 -9.16 -12.17
C ALA A 165 10.77 -8.95 -10.72
N TYR A 166 10.49 -7.77 -10.14
CA TYR A 166 10.82 -7.50 -8.74
C TYR A 166 9.98 -8.31 -7.75
N ALA A 167 8.65 -8.35 -7.95
CA ALA A 167 7.71 -8.98 -7.01
C ALA A 167 7.77 -10.52 -7.06
N PHE A 168 8.03 -11.11 -8.24
CA PHE A 168 7.95 -12.55 -8.47
C PHE A 168 8.92 -13.35 -7.59
N PHE A 169 10.12 -12.84 -7.38
CA PHE A 169 11.16 -13.52 -6.60
C PHE A 169 11.19 -13.12 -5.13
N GLY A 170 10.63 -11.96 -4.77
CA GLY A 170 10.97 -11.26 -3.53
C GLY A 170 10.27 -11.74 -2.26
N GLY A 171 8.98 -11.67 -2.17
CA GLY A 171 8.23 -11.85 -0.92
C GLY A 171 8.60 -10.81 0.15
N MET A 172 8.19 -11.08 1.41
CA MET A 172 8.33 -10.14 2.53
C MET A 172 9.78 -9.78 2.88
N LYS A 173 10.74 -10.71 2.77
CA LYS A 173 12.16 -10.42 3.06
C LYS A 173 12.76 -9.45 2.05
N SER A 174 12.47 -9.64 0.77
CA SER A 174 12.92 -8.74 -0.29
C SER A 174 12.31 -7.35 -0.15
N ALA A 175 11.00 -7.30 0.16
CA ALA A 175 10.29 -6.06 0.43
C ALA A 175 10.91 -5.29 1.62
N GLY A 176 11.31 -5.99 2.68
CA GLY A 176 11.96 -5.39 3.85
C GLY A 176 13.35 -4.84 3.54
N VAL A 177 14.22 -5.64 2.90
CA VAL A 177 15.59 -5.21 2.54
C VAL A 177 15.57 -4.11 1.50
N GLY A 178 14.79 -4.28 0.43
CA GLY A 178 14.60 -3.25 -0.60
C GLY A 178 13.99 -1.98 -0.02
N GLY A 179 13.06 -2.12 0.93
CA GLY A 179 12.46 -1.01 1.66
C GLY A 179 13.49 -0.19 2.45
N ILE A 180 14.40 -0.83 3.19
CA ILE A 180 15.46 -0.15 3.93
C ILE A 180 16.33 0.66 2.95
N LEU A 181 16.86 0.00 1.92
CA LEU A 181 17.79 0.65 0.98
C LEU A 181 17.14 1.81 0.23
N LYS A 182 15.92 1.61 -0.29
CA LYS A 182 15.22 2.69 -0.99
C LYS A 182 14.92 3.86 -0.06
N MET A 183 14.59 3.60 1.22
CA MET A 183 14.32 4.68 2.17
C MET A 183 15.55 5.52 2.48
N ILE A 184 16.73 4.91 2.55
CA ILE A 184 17.99 5.64 2.70
C ILE A 184 18.19 6.56 1.50
N VAL A 185 18.03 6.06 0.27
CA VAL A 185 18.17 6.86 -0.96
C VAL A 185 17.16 8.01 -0.96
N ILE A 186 15.87 7.71 -0.73
CA ILE A 186 14.80 8.74 -0.74
C ILE A 186 15.05 9.80 0.33
N TRP A 187 15.39 9.40 1.56
CA TRP A 187 15.63 10.36 2.64
C TRP A 187 16.75 11.36 2.29
N VAL A 188 17.89 10.84 1.85
CA VAL A 188 19.03 11.70 1.51
C VAL A 188 18.70 12.61 0.33
N THR A 189 18.20 12.02 -0.76
CA THR A 189 17.96 12.78 -1.99
C THR A 189 16.79 13.76 -1.87
N MET A 190 15.71 13.39 -1.19
CA MET A 190 14.57 14.28 -1.01
C MET A 190 14.86 15.38 0.02
N ALA A 191 15.62 15.12 1.08
CA ALA A 191 16.06 16.18 1.99
C ALA A 191 16.88 17.25 1.24
N ILE A 192 17.83 16.82 0.40
CA ILE A 192 18.62 17.76 -0.42
C ILE A 192 17.70 18.49 -1.41
N ALA A 193 16.81 17.76 -2.10
CA ALA A 193 15.87 18.36 -3.06
C ALA A 193 14.97 19.41 -2.40
N GLY A 194 14.40 19.11 -1.23
CA GLY A 194 13.55 20.04 -0.50
C GLY A 194 14.30 21.27 0.00
N ILE A 195 15.54 21.11 0.49
CA ILE A 195 16.37 22.24 0.91
C ILE A 195 16.71 23.13 -0.31
N MET A 196 17.12 22.54 -1.42
CA MET A 196 17.43 23.29 -2.65
C MET A 196 16.21 24.01 -3.20
N ALA A 197 15.05 23.33 -3.27
CA ALA A 197 13.79 23.93 -3.72
C ALA A 197 13.37 25.10 -2.81
N SER A 198 13.50 24.93 -1.49
CA SER A 198 13.22 26.01 -0.52
C SER A 198 14.16 27.19 -0.73
N HIS A 199 15.45 26.94 -0.93
CA HIS A 199 16.43 28.00 -1.20
C HIS A 199 16.08 28.77 -2.49
N SER A 200 15.83 28.07 -3.59
CA SER A 200 15.46 28.69 -4.87
C SER A 200 14.16 29.48 -4.77
N LEU A 201 13.17 28.96 -4.05
CA LEU A 201 11.88 29.61 -3.82
C LEU A 201 12.00 30.96 -3.12
N PHE A 202 12.85 31.06 -2.10
CA PHE A 202 13.04 32.30 -1.34
C PHE A 202 14.15 33.19 -1.86
N ALA A 203 15.07 32.68 -2.68
CA ALA A 203 16.13 33.44 -3.30
C ALA A 203 15.66 34.29 -4.50
N ASP A 204 14.58 33.81 -5.19
CA ASP A 204 14.00 34.53 -6.32
C ASP A 204 12.75 35.31 -5.90
N PRO A 205 12.79 36.66 -5.85
CA PRO A 205 11.62 37.47 -5.48
C PRO A 205 10.44 37.32 -6.45
N ALA A 206 10.69 37.01 -7.74
CA ALA A 206 9.61 36.81 -8.70
C ALA A 206 8.84 35.51 -8.42
N VAL A 207 9.54 34.43 -8.11
CA VAL A 207 8.95 33.13 -7.76
C VAL A 207 8.19 33.22 -6.42
N SER A 208 8.80 33.86 -5.41
CA SER A 208 8.16 34.01 -4.12
C SER A 208 6.90 34.93 -4.17
N ALA A 209 6.90 35.97 -5.02
CA ALA A 209 5.77 36.85 -5.24
C ALA A 209 4.61 36.16 -6.03
N ALA A 210 4.90 35.12 -6.79
CA ALA A 210 3.90 34.32 -7.51
C ALA A 210 3.10 33.36 -6.61
N LEU A 211 3.55 33.15 -5.35
CA LEU A 211 2.88 32.26 -4.43
C LEU A 211 1.51 32.80 -3.98
N PRO A 212 0.44 31.98 -4.02
CA PRO A 212 -0.83 32.35 -3.42
C PRO A 212 -0.71 32.61 -1.91
N GLU A 213 -1.55 33.51 -1.40
CA GLU A 213 -1.64 33.71 0.05
C GLU A 213 -1.99 32.40 0.75
N GLY A 214 -1.32 32.13 1.86
CA GLY A 214 -1.58 30.91 2.64
C GLY A 214 -0.88 29.65 2.14
N THR A 215 -0.04 29.69 1.10
CA THR A 215 0.70 28.53 0.57
C THR A 215 1.44 27.73 1.65
N PHE A 216 2.00 28.40 2.67
CA PHE A 216 2.72 27.76 3.80
C PHE A 216 1.83 27.48 5.01
N ASN A 217 0.54 27.79 4.94
CA ASN A 217 -0.38 27.45 6.01
C ASN A 217 -0.87 26.01 5.84
N LEU A 218 -0.54 25.14 6.80
CA LEU A 218 -1.03 23.75 6.83
C LEU A 218 -2.54 23.62 6.86
N LEU A 219 -3.23 24.63 7.37
CA LEU A 219 -4.69 24.67 7.49
C LEU A 219 -5.33 25.49 6.36
N HIS A 220 -4.58 25.80 5.30
CA HIS A 220 -5.12 26.53 4.16
C HIS A 220 -6.07 25.64 3.36
N GLY A 221 -7.26 26.17 3.09
CA GLY A 221 -8.33 25.48 2.36
C GLY A 221 -9.51 25.07 3.25
N ASP A 222 -10.32 24.16 2.76
CA ASP A 222 -11.48 23.67 3.51
C ASP A 222 -11.04 22.72 4.63
N MET A 223 -11.18 23.16 5.87
CA MET A 223 -10.83 22.38 7.06
C MET A 223 -11.58 21.05 7.12
N SER A 224 -12.81 20.98 6.62
CA SER A 224 -13.59 19.75 6.59
C SER A 224 -12.93 18.71 5.66
N HIS A 225 -12.46 19.13 4.50
CA HIS A 225 -11.72 18.30 3.57
C HIS A 225 -10.37 17.84 4.12
N ILE A 226 -9.63 18.74 4.78
CA ILE A 226 -8.34 18.40 5.40
C ILE A 226 -8.53 17.33 6.47
N LEU A 227 -9.46 17.55 7.40
CA LEU A 227 -9.74 16.59 8.48
C LEU A 227 -10.28 15.26 7.96
N ALA A 228 -11.12 15.30 6.93
CA ALA A 228 -11.66 14.11 6.29
C ALA A 228 -10.57 13.25 5.64
N ASN A 229 -9.70 13.88 4.86
CA ASN A 229 -8.58 13.19 4.21
C ASN A 229 -7.57 12.69 5.25
N PHE A 230 -7.22 13.50 6.25
CA PHE A 230 -6.36 13.09 7.36
C PHE A 230 -6.91 11.86 8.10
N SER A 231 -8.20 11.89 8.48
CA SER A 231 -8.87 10.76 9.14
C SER A 231 -8.88 9.51 8.27
N SER A 232 -9.11 9.68 6.95
CA SER A 232 -9.09 8.60 5.98
C SER A 232 -7.72 7.91 5.92
N VAL A 233 -6.64 8.70 5.92
CA VAL A 233 -5.28 8.18 5.94
C VAL A 233 -4.98 7.46 7.25
N VAL A 234 -5.25 8.09 8.40
CA VAL A 234 -4.98 7.51 9.73
C VAL A 234 -5.67 6.15 9.89
N ILE A 235 -6.96 6.07 9.60
CA ILE A 235 -7.75 4.85 9.73
C ILE A 235 -7.33 3.83 8.66
N GLY A 236 -7.06 4.29 7.44
CA GLY A 236 -6.61 3.45 6.34
C GLY A 236 -5.29 2.74 6.61
N MET A 237 -4.37 3.40 7.31
CA MET A 237 -3.11 2.77 7.74
C MET A 237 -3.35 1.55 8.62
N LEU A 238 -4.32 1.62 9.54
CA LEU A 238 -4.68 0.53 10.47
C LEU A 238 -5.32 -0.67 9.76
N CYS A 239 -5.90 -0.47 8.58
CA CYS A 239 -6.61 -1.49 7.81
C CYS A 239 -5.82 -2.01 6.59
N THR A 240 -4.56 -1.61 6.45
CA THR A 240 -3.76 -2.00 5.29
C THR A 240 -3.06 -3.34 5.53
N GLN A 241 -3.47 -4.36 4.80
CA GLN A 241 -2.91 -5.72 4.91
C GLN A 241 -1.39 -5.74 4.78
N SER A 242 -0.81 -5.01 3.82
CA SER A 242 0.64 -5.04 3.58
C SER A 242 1.45 -4.58 4.79
N TYR A 243 0.96 -3.59 5.55
CA TYR A 243 1.62 -3.10 6.76
C TYR A 243 1.43 -4.07 7.92
N ILE A 244 0.23 -4.61 8.09
CA ILE A 244 -0.07 -5.60 9.12
C ILE A 244 0.65 -6.93 8.81
N GLN A 245 0.84 -7.28 7.54
CA GLN A 245 1.64 -8.44 7.16
C GLN A 245 3.11 -8.27 7.59
N ALA A 246 3.67 -7.06 7.47
CA ALA A 246 4.98 -6.77 8.01
C ALA A 246 5.01 -6.87 9.55
N ILE A 247 3.96 -6.42 10.24
CA ILE A 247 3.78 -6.63 11.70
C ILE A 247 3.78 -8.12 12.06
N PHE A 248 3.05 -8.95 11.30
CA PHE A 248 3.02 -10.40 11.50
C PHE A 248 4.37 -11.08 11.25
N SER A 249 5.27 -10.49 10.44
CA SER A 249 6.62 -11.01 10.19
C SER A 249 7.60 -10.78 11.34
N ALA A 250 7.30 -9.89 12.28
CA ALA A 250 8.16 -9.54 13.40
C ALA A 250 8.48 -10.76 14.29
N SER A 251 9.67 -10.82 14.86
CA SER A 251 10.11 -11.90 15.74
C SER A 251 9.28 -12.00 17.02
N ASN A 252 8.81 -10.87 17.55
CA ASN A 252 8.01 -10.81 18.76
C ASN A 252 7.10 -9.56 18.78
N PRO A 253 6.10 -9.48 19.70
CA PRO A 253 5.18 -8.34 19.79
C PRO A 253 5.82 -6.98 20.07
N ARG A 254 6.94 -6.95 20.82
CA ARG A 254 7.68 -5.71 21.10
C ARG A 254 8.36 -5.20 19.82
N THR A 255 9.02 -6.10 19.10
CA THR A 255 9.61 -5.79 17.78
C THR A 255 8.58 -5.23 16.81
N ALA A 256 7.36 -5.81 16.75
CA ALA A 256 6.27 -5.33 15.93
C ALA A 256 5.87 -3.88 16.26
N SER A 257 5.68 -3.58 17.56
CA SER A 257 5.33 -2.24 18.03
C SER A 257 6.43 -1.21 17.74
N VAL A 258 7.67 -1.51 18.09
CA VAL A 258 8.81 -0.61 17.86
C VAL A 258 9.03 -0.36 16.37
N ALA A 259 8.87 -1.39 15.54
CA ALA A 259 9.00 -1.25 14.10
C ALA A 259 7.92 -0.33 13.48
N ALA A 260 6.68 -0.36 14.00
CA ALA A 260 5.63 0.56 13.55
C ALA A 260 5.97 2.03 13.91
N PHE A 261 6.51 2.29 15.12
CA PHE A 261 7.01 3.63 15.48
C PHE A 261 8.19 4.07 14.61
N THR A 262 9.14 3.16 14.35
CA THR A 262 10.27 3.45 13.46
C THR A 262 9.79 3.78 12.04
N ALA A 263 8.80 3.03 11.53
CA ALA A 263 8.21 3.31 10.22
C ALA A 263 7.47 4.66 10.20
N ALA A 264 6.79 5.04 11.30
CA ALA A 264 6.15 6.35 11.42
C ALA A 264 7.18 7.49 11.35
N LEU A 265 8.28 7.39 12.11
CA LEU A 265 9.36 8.37 12.12
C LEU A 265 10.02 8.53 10.74
N ILE A 266 10.11 7.42 9.99
CA ILE A 266 10.65 7.45 8.64
C ILE A 266 9.64 8.05 7.64
N SER A 267 8.37 7.70 7.71
CA SER A 267 7.39 8.03 6.67
C SER A 267 6.82 9.44 6.80
N LEU A 268 6.65 9.95 8.04
CA LEU A 268 6.01 11.24 8.31
C LEU A 268 6.76 12.42 7.65
N PRO A 269 8.09 12.56 7.81
CA PRO A 269 8.80 13.74 7.30
C PRO A 269 9.00 13.74 5.78
N VAL A 270 8.90 12.59 5.10
CA VAL A 270 9.20 12.49 3.65
C VAL A 270 8.32 13.40 2.79
N GLY A 271 7.09 13.65 3.22
CA GLY A 271 6.18 14.52 2.47
C GLY A 271 6.58 15.99 2.48
N LEU A 272 7.28 16.47 3.51
CA LEU A 272 7.68 17.86 3.60
C LEU A 272 8.63 18.30 2.45
N PRO A 273 9.77 17.64 2.21
CA PRO A 273 10.62 18.00 1.08
C PRO A 273 9.93 17.83 -0.27
N CYS A 274 9.06 16.80 -0.42
CA CYS A 274 8.28 16.63 -1.65
C CYS A 274 7.28 17.79 -1.85
N ALA A 275 6.64 18.27 -0.78
CA ALA A 275 5.76 19.43 -0.84
C ALA A 275 6.52 20.71 -1.21
N MET A 276 7.70 20.92 -0.63
CA MET A 276 8.54 22.10 -0.98
C MET A 276 8.93 22.11 -2.47
N VAL A 277 9.30 20.96 -3.03
CA VAL A 277 9.54 20.81 -4.47
C VAL A 277 8.28 21.13 -5.27
N GLY A 278 7.13 20.61 -4.86
CA GLY A 278 5.83 20.87 -5.52
C GLY A 278 5.47 22.35 -5.52
N ILE A 279 5.62 23.03 -4.37
CA ILE A 279 5.35 24.47 -4.22
C ILE A 279 6.26 25.28 -5.14
N TYR A 280 7.58 24.98 -5.14
CA TYR A 280 8.53 25.65 -6.03
C TYR A 280 8.16 25.48 -7.51
N MET A 281 7.90 24.25 -7.93
CA MET A 281 7.56 23.95 -9.32
C MET A 281 6.22 24.56 -9.75
N GLY A 282 5.23 24.61 -8.86
CA GLY A 282 3.95 25.26 -9.14
C GLY A 282 4.07 26.77 -9.33
N ALA A 283 5.01 27.41 -8.63
CA ALA A 283 5.27 28.85 -8.74
C ALA A 283 6.21 29.20 -9.90
N ALA A 284 7.32 28.45 -10.06
CA ALA A 284 8.37 28.76 -11.04
C ALA A 284 8.04 28.22 -12.44
N HIS A 285 7.30 27.10 -12.53
CA HIS A 285 7.02 26.37 -13.77
C HIS A 285 5.55 25.94 -13.88
N PRO A 286 4.60 26.89 -13.88
CA PRO A 286 3.15 26.58 -13.92
C PRO A 286 2.70 25.85 -15.20
N GLU A 287 3.52 25.89 -16.26
CA GLU A 287 3.27 25.18 -17.52
C GLU A 287 3.48 23.66 -17.42
N ILE A 288 4.20 23.20 -16.38
CA ILE A 288 4.48 21.77 -16.19
C ILE A 288 3.29 21.11 -15.51
N MET A 289 2.86 19.97 -16.05
CA MET A 289 1.80 19.17 -15.42
C MET A 289 2.18 18.84 -13.97
N PRO A 290 1.31 19.08 -12.98
CA PRO A 290 1.63 18.88 -11.56
C PRO A 290 2.15 17.47 -11.19
N ILE A 291 1.74 16.43 -11.89
CA ILE A 291 2.23 15.04 -11.69
C ILE A 291 3.72 14.91 -12.06
N LEU A 292 4.23 15.78 -12.92
CA LEU A 292 5.62 15.79 -13.35
C LEU A 292 6.49 16.79 -12.54
N SER A 293 5.92 17.56 -11.62
CA SER A 293 6.66 18.55 -10.81
C SER A 293 7.90 17.93 -10.13
N LEU A 294 7.74 16.86 -9.37
CA LEU A 294 8.86 16.20 -8.71
C LEU A 294 9.85 15.56 -9.69
N PRO A 295 9.41 14.76 -10.69
CA PRO A 295 10.31 14.18 -11.68
C PRO A 295 11.11 15.21 -12.47
N VAL A 296 10.47 16.27 -12.97
CA VAL A 296 11.13 17.33 -13.72
C VAL A 296 12.14 18.05 -12.84
N TYR A 297 11.73 18.48 -11.64
CA TYR A 297 12.64 19.13 -10.70
C TYR A 297 13.93 18.33 -10.46
N LEU A 298 13.81 17.02 -10.23
CA LEU A 298 14.97 16.17 -9.97
C LEU A 298 15.90 16.05 -11.17
N LEU A 299 15.39 16.15 -12.39
CA LEU A 299 16.17 15.98 -13.60
C LEU A 299 16.71 17.30 -14.17
N THR A 300 16.04 18.44 -13.91
CA THR A 300 16.43 19.74 -14.49
C THR A 300 17.13 20.67 -13.50
N GLU A 301 16.66 20.71 -12.25
CA GLU A 301 17.11 21.69 -11.25
C GLU A 301 18.23 21.15 -10.34
N GLN A 302 18.52 19.84 -10.41
CA GLN A 302 19.57 19.24 -9.59
C GLN A 302 20.80 18.87 -10.42
N PRO A 303 22.00 18.79 -9.78
CA PRO A 303 23.17 18.24 -10.43
C PRO A 303 22.88 16.85 -11.00
N SER A 304 23.33 16.58 -12.23
CA SER A 304 22.94 15.39 -13.00
C SER A 304 23.08 14.07 -12.24
N LEU A 305 24.16 13.88 -11.47
CA LEU A 305 24.37 12.67 -10.70
C LEU A 305 23.34 12.55 -9.56
N LEU A 306 23.12 13.61 -8.80
CA LEU A 306 22.20 13.64 -7.68
C LEU A 306 20.76 13.46 -8.15
N GLY A 307 20.35 14.19 -9.19
CA GLY A 307 19.02 14.07 -9.80
C GLY A 307 18.77 12.67 -10.35
N GLY A 308 19.76 12.03 -10.97
CA GLY A 308 19.65 10.65 -11.43
C GLY A 308 19.48 9.66 -10.28
N ILE A 309 20.26 9.78 -9.21
CA ILE A 309 20.11 8.92 -8.01
C ILE A 309 18.72 9.14 -7.37
N ALA A 310 18.29 10.40 -7.24
CA ALA A 310 17.00 10.77 -6.68
C ALA A 310 15.85 10.17 -7.51
N MET A 311 15.90 10.30 -8.82
CA MET A 311 14.92 9.73 -9.74
C MET A 311 14.89 8.20 -9.66
N GLY A 312 16.04 7.55 -9.59
CA GLY A 312 16.16 6.12 -9.35
C GLY A 312 15.48 5.71 -8.03
N GLY A 313 15.66 6.50 -6.96
CA GLY A 313 14.99 6.35 -5.68
C GLY A 313 13.47 6.47 -5.77
N ILE A 314 12.96 7.47 -6.51
CA ILE A 314 11.52 7.63 -6.75
C ILE A 314 10.96 6.43 -7.53
N MET A 315 11.62 6.00 -8.61
CA MET A 315 11.20 4.81 -9.37
C MET A 315 11.15 3.56 -8.49
N LEU A 316 12.17 3.33 -7.65
CA LEU A 316 12.19 2.25 -6.67
C LEU A 316 11.08 2.38 -5.64
N SER A 317 10.72 3.62 -5.27
CA SER A 317 9.59 3.88 -4.37
C SER A 317 8.27 3.41 -4.97
N LEU A 318 8.03 3.73 -6.23
CA LEU A 318 6.83 3.35 -6.97
C LEU A 318 6.78 1.82 -7.15
N ILE A 319 7.84 1.23 -7.70
CA ILE A 319 7.95 -0.23 -7.91
C ILE A 319 7.77 -1.01 -6.60
N GLY A 320 8.47 -0.59 -5.53
CA GLY A 320 8.41 -1.26 -4.24
C GLY A 320 7.03 -1.18 -3.58
N SER A 321 6.32 -0.05 -3.73
CA SER A 321 4.96 0.10 -3.23
C SER A 321 3.96 -0.74 -4.00
N ILE A 322 4.00 -0.74 -5.33
CA ILE A 322 3.14 -1.60 -6.17
C ILE A 322 3.36 -3.07 -5.80
N ALA A 323 4.62 -3.51 -5.71
CA ALA A 323 4.96 -4.88 -5.36
C ALA A 323 4.49 -5.26 -3.94
N GLY A 324 4.73 -4.40 -2.94
CA GLY A 324 4.32 -4.64 -1.55
C GLY A 324 2.81 -4.69 -1.37
N LEU A 325 2.06 -3.80 -2.03
CA LEU A 325 0.61 -3.80 -2.04
C LEU A 325 0.05 -5.05 -2.73
N SER A 326 0.60 -5.40 -3.89
CA SER A 326 0.21 -6.59 -4.65
C SER A 326 0.53 -7.88 -3.88
N LEU A 327 1.63 -7.93 -3.12
CA LEU A 327 1.96 -9.04 -2.23
C LEU A 327 0.89 -9.22 -1.14
N GLY A 328 0.39 -8.11 -0.57
CA GLY A 328 -0.70 -8.13 0.40
C GLY A 328 -1.97 -8.77 -0.17
N ILE A 329 -2.40 -8.34 -1.36
CA ILE A 329 -3.55 -8.92 -2.08
C ILE A 329 -3.29 -10.40 -2.40
N GLY A 330 -2.12 -10.72 -2.96
CA GLY A 330 -1.74 -12.09 -3.30
C GLY A 330 -1.80 -13.03 -2.11
N THR A 331 -1.33 -12.60 -0.95
CA THR A 331 -1.38 -13.38 0.29
C THR A 331 -2.82 -13.59 0.77
N MET A 332 -3.65 -12.54 0.78
CA MET A 332 -5.05 -12.64 1.20
C MET A 332 -5.84 -13.59 0.29
N LEU A 333 -5.86 -13.34 -1.02
CA LEU A 333 -6.67 -14.14 -1.95
C LEU A 333 -6.19 -15.59 -2.03
N SER A 334 -4.88 -15.83 -2.00
CA SER A 334 -4.31 -17.18 -2.00
C SER A 334 -4.66 -17.95 -0.72
N ARG A 335 -4.46 -17.34 0.46
CA ARG A 335 -4.64 -17.99 1.76
C ARG A 335 -6.12 -18.07 2.18
N ASP A 336 -6.81 -16.95 2.05
CA ASP A 336 -8.13 -16.82 2.68
C ASP A 336 -9.26 -17.30 1.78
N ILE A 337 -9.05 -17.33 0.46
CA ILE A 337 -10.05 -17.79 -0.51
C ILE A 337 -9.61 -19.10 -1.15
N PHE A 338 -8.49 -19.11 -1.89
CA PHE A 338 -8.09 -20.28 -2.68
C PHE A 338 -7.75 -21.50 -1.82
N HIS A 339 -6.89 -21.35 -0.81
CA HIS A 339 -6.53 -22.46 0.08
C HIS A 339 -7.74 -23.02 0.83
N ARG A 340 -8.61 -22.14 1.36
CA ARG A 340 -9.85 -22.56 2.04
C ARG A 340 -10.81 -23.28 1.11
N ALA A 341 -11.06 -22.74 -0.10
CA ALA A 341 -11.90 -23.41 -1.09
C ALA A 341 -11.38 -24.81 -1.43
N ARG A 342 -10.07 -24.94 -1.59
CA ARG A 342 -9.43 -26.24 -1.86
C ARG A 342 -9.59 -27.23 -0.72
N VAL A 343 -9.42 -26.80 0.54
CA VAL A 343 -9.62 -27.65 1.73
C VAL A 343 -11.08 -28.10 1.83
N THR A 344 -12.03 -27.18 1.63
CA THR A 344 -13.47 -27.51 1.69
C THR A 344 -13.88 -28.47 0.58
N LEU A 345 -13.40 -28.28 -0.65
CA LEU A 345 -13.70 -29.20 -1.77
C LEU A 345 -13.11 -30.60 -1.52
N ARG A 346 -11.91 -30.68 -0.95
CA ARG A 346 -11.30 -31.96 -0.56
C ARG A 346 -12.11 -32.66 0.54
N ALA A 347 -12.48 -31.93 1.58
CA ALA A 347 -13.31 -32.49 2.66
C ALA A 347 -14.65 -33.03 2.13
N ARG A 348 -15.32 -32.30 1.22
CA ARG A 348 -16.56 -32.78 0.56
C ARG A 348 -16.33 -34.01 -0.30
N LYS A 349 -15.20 -34.10 -1.01
CA LYS A 349 -14.87 -35.28 -1.82
C LYS A 349 -14.61 -36.51 -0.95
N ILE A 350 -13.87 -36.33 0.16
CA ILE A 350 -13.62 -37.41 1.13
C ILE A 350 -14.94 -37.89 1.76
N HIS A 351 -15.83 -36.96 2.15
CA HIS A 351 -17.13 -37.30 2.72
C HIS A 351 -18.01 -38.11 1.74
N LYS A 352 -18.05 -37.68 0.46
CA LYS A 352 -18.78 -38.43 -0.57
C LYS A 352 -18.19 -39.81 -0.83
N LEU A 353 -16.88 -40.00 -0.78
CA LEU A 353 -16.21 -41.28 -0.94
C LEU A 353 -16.46 -42.17 0.29
N ALA A 354 -16.60 -41.62 1.49
CA ALA A 354 -16.91 -42.35 2.72
C ALA A 354 -18.39 -42.79 2.80
N GLU A 355 -19.30 -42.13 2.09
CA GLU A 355 -20.73 -42.48 2.01
C GLU A 355 -21.02 -43.49 0.89
N ASP A 356 -20.06 -43.82 0.02
CA ASP A 356 -20.27 -44.80 -1.06
C ASP A 356 -20.10 -46.21 -0.53
N PRO A 357 -21.18 -47.06 -0.52
CA PRO A 357 -21.13 -48.40 0.02
C PRO A 357 -20.18 -49.37 -0.74
N GLU A 358 -19.82 -49.04 -1.98
CA GLU A 358 -18.92 -49.86 -2.80
C GLU A 358 -17.45 -49.52 -2.58
N SER A 359 -17.10 -48.42 -1.87
CA SER A 359 -15.71 -48.06 -1.58
C SER A 359 -15.16 -48.92 -0.43
N GLN A 360 -14.88 -50.20 -0.72
CA GLN A 360 -14.11 -51.06 0.17
C GLN A 360 -12.70 -50.48 0.35
N VAL A 361 -12.38 -50.17 1.59
CA VAL A 361 -11.04 -49.80 2.05
C VAL A 361 -10.42 -48.65 1.26
N ILE A 362 -10.73 -47.41 1.63
CA ILE A 362 -9.92 -46.26 1.20
C ILE A 362 -8.58 -46.41 1.91
N ASP A 363 -7.56 -46.87 1.18
CA ASP A 363 -6.18 -46.77 1.65
C ASP A 363 -5.84 -45.31 1.81
N ILE A 364 -5.65 -44.87 3.06
CA ILE A 364 -5.34 -43.46 3.41
C ILE A 364 -4.02 -43.03 2.73
N THR A 365 -3.21 -44.00 2.28
CA THR A 365 -1.98 -43.75 1.52
C THR A 365 -2.24 -43.33 0.06
N GLU A 366 -3.43 -43.61 -0.51
CA GLU A 366 -3.85 -43.18 -1.85
C GLU A 366 -4.55 -41.82 -1.89
N ILE A 367 -4.71 -41.15 -0.76
CA ILE A 367 -5.12 -39.73 -0.78
C ILE A 367 -4.01 -38.97 -1.52
N PRO A 368 -4.28 -38.38 -2.70
CA PRO A 368 -3.24 -37.79 -3.51
C PRO A 368 -2.44 -36.78 -2.68
N THR A 369 -1.19 -37.14 -2.40
CA THR A 369 -0.23 -36.22 -1.78
C THR A 369 -0.15 -34.91 -2.57
N PRO A 370 0.33 -33.79 -1.97
CA PRO A 370 0.40 -32.46 -2.62
C PRO A 370 1.17 -32.43 -3.96
N ASN A 371 1.79 -33.51 -4.37
CA ASN A 371 2.69 -33.62 -5.52
C ASN A 371 2.04 -34.11 -6.82
N HIS A 372 0.73 -34.05 -6.98
CA HIS A 372 0.13 -34.32 -8.29
C HIS A 372 0.56 -33.22 -9.29
N PRO A 373 1.13 -33.59 -10.47
CA PRO A 373 1.75 -32.63 -11.41
C PRO A 373 0.78 -31.56 -11.97
N TYR A 374 -0.52 -31.69 -11.77
CA TYR A 374 -1.55 -30.73 -12.21
C TYR A 374 -2.04 -29.78 -11.13
N HIS A 375 -1.46 -29.78 -9.92
CA HIS A 375 -1.88 -28.87 -8.86
C HIS A 375 -0.90 -27.71 -8.72
N LEU A 376 -1.33 -26.50 -9.12
CA LEU A 376 -0.60 -25.27 -8.84
C LEU A 376 -0.26 -25.21 -7.35
N SER A 377 1.00 -25.03 -7.02
CA SER A 377 1.42 -24.81 -5.62
C SER A 377 0.80 -23.52 -5.11
N GLU A 378 0.54 -23.44 -3.81
CA GLU A 378 0.00 -22.22 -3.19
C GLU A 378 0.89 -20.99 -3.47
N LEU A 379 2.19 -21.19 -3.54
CA LEU A 379 3.15 -20.15 -3.91
C LEU A 379 2.95 -19.70 -5.38
N ALA A 380 2.70 -20.63 -6.30
CA ALA A 380 2.44 -20.30 -7.70
C ALA A 380 1.13 -19.50 -7.84
N VAL A 381 0.08 -19.89 -7.10
CA VAL A 381 -1.18 -19.15 -7.06
C VAL A 381 -0.98 -17.73 -6.51
N THR A 382 -0.24 -17.57 -5.41
CA THR A 382 0.08 -16.27 -4.83
C THR A 382 0.81 -15.38 -5.85
N ARG A 383 1.81 -15.92 -6.55
CA ARG A 383 2.57 -15.19 -7.60
C ARG A 383 1.70 -14.80 -8.79
N LEU A 384 0.80 -15.68 -9.21
CA LEU A 384 -0.16 -15.39 -10.28
C LEU A 384 -1.10 -14.24 -9.88
N ILE A 385 -1.64 -14.28 -8.67
CA ILE A 385 -2.52 -13.21 -8.16
C ILE A 385 -1.76 -11.89 -8.07
N VAL A 386 -0.50 -11.91 -7.60
CA VAL A 386 0.36 -10.70 -7.57
C VAL A 386 0.53 -10.13 -8.98
N LEU A 387 0.84 -10.95 -9.97
CA LEU A 387 0.98 -10.52 -11.38
C LEU A 387 -0.32 -9.93 -11.93
N LEU A 388 -1.45 -10.60 -11.71
CA LEU A 388 -2.77 -10.12 -12.14
C LEU A 388 -3.10 -8.77 -11.45
N THR A 389 -2.77 -8.61 -10.18
CA THR A 389 -2.98 -7.36 -9.44
C THR A 389 -2.16 -6.22 -10.03
N ILE A 390 -0.87 -6.46 -10.31
CA ILE A 390 0.02 -5.45 -10.91
C ILE A 390 -0.52 -5.02 -12.28
N THR A 391 -0.89 -6.01 -13.11
CA THR A 391 -1.44 -5.75 -14.45
C THR A 391 -2.73 -4.95 -14.37
N LEU A 392 -3.67 -5.37 -13.54
CA LEU A 392 -4.95 -4.68 -13.38
C LEU A 392 -4.76 -3.25 -12.86
N ALA A 393 -3.91 -3.05 -11.86
CA ALA A 393 -3.61 -1.71 -11.32
C ALA A 393 -3.01 -0.79 -12.38
N ALA A 394 -2.07 -1.29 -13.18
CA ALA A 394 -1.42 -0.52 -14.23
C ALA A 394 -2.40 -0.14 -15.37
N PHE A 395 -3.28 -1.05 -15.77
CA PHE A 395 -4.30 -0.74 -16.79
C PHE A 395 -5.39 0.20 -16.27
N ILE A 396 -5.80 0.11 -15.00
CA ILE A 396 -6.70 1.09 -14.39
C ILE A 396 -6.03 2.48 -14.36
N ALA A 397 -4.74 2.56 -14.02
CA ALA A 397 -3.99 3.81 -14.06
C ALA A 397 -3.92 4.40 -15.47
N LEU A 398 -3.64 3.57 -16.47
CA LEU A 398 -3.63 3.96 -17.90
C LEU A 398 -5.00 4.51 -18.36
N ALA A 399 -6.08 3.86 -17.96
CA ALA A 399 -7.44 4.30 -18.32
C ALA A 399 -7.86 5.62 -17.64
N ASN A 400 -7.11 6.07 -16.61
CA ASN A 400 -7.38 7.27 -15.80
C ASN A 400 -6.17 8.20 -15.74
N GLU A 401 -5.46 8.36 -16.84
CA GLU A 401 -4.20 9.13 -16.93
C GLU A 401 -4.42 10.60 -16.52
N GLY A 402 -5.36 11.28 -16.54
CA GLY A 402 -5.54 12.67 -16.08
C GLY A 402 -5.82 12.83 -14.58
N SER A 403 -5.88 11.73 -13.82
CA SER A 403 -6.33 11.79 -12.43
C SER A 403 -5.22 12.17 -11.43
N GLN A 404 -5.62 12.65 -10.24
CA GLN A 404 -4.69 12.94 -9.17
C GLN A 404 -4.26 11.65 -8.43
N VAL A 405 -2.96 11.53 -8.15
CA VAL A 405 -2.38 10.39 -7.42
C VAL A 405 -3.00 10.23 -6.05
N LEU A 406 -3.16 11.31 -5.29
CA LEU A 406 -3.72 11.26 -3.94
C LEU A 406 -5.22 10.93 -3.92
N PHE A 407 -5.98 11.24 -4.97
CA PHE A 407 -7.38 10.80 -5.10
C PHE A 407 -7.50 9.28 -4.96
N TRP A 408 -6.67 8.51 -5.71
CA TRP A 408 -6.65 7.06 -5.64
C TRP A 408 -6.26 6.51 -4.27
N ASN A 409 -5.32 7.19 -3.59
CA ASN A 409 -4.94 6.81 -2.23
C ASN A 409 -6.06 7.07 -1.22
N PHE A 410 -6.71 8.23 -1.25
CA PHE A 410 -7.83 8.55 -0.35
C PHE A 410 -9.01 7.61 -0.58
N LEU A 411 -9.37 7.34 -1.85
CA LEU A 411 -10.41 6.37 -2.20
C LEU A 411 -10.08 4.97 -1.69
N SER A 412 -8.85 4.52 -1.92
CA SER A 412 -8.36 3.25 -1.41
C SER A 412 -8.48 3.13 0.10
N MET A 413 -8.06 4.18 0.82
CA MET A 413 -8.11 4.20 2.27
C MET A 413 -9.55 4.24 2.78
N ALA A 414 -10.42 5.03 2.18
CA ALA A 414 -11.83 5.12 2.54
C ALA A 414 -12.55 3.78 2.40
N LEU A 415 -12.35 3.06 1.30
CA LEU A 415 -13.03 1.79 1.05
C LEU A 415 -12.65 0.71 2.08
N ARG A 416 -11.35 0.49 2.29
CA ARG A 416 -10.92 -0.54 3.25
C ARG A 416 -11.18 -0.14 4.70
N SER A 417 -11.11 1.14 5.02
CA SER A 417 -11.37 1.63 6.38
C SER A 417 -12.85 1.54 6.73
N GLY A 418 -13.73 1.95 5.84
CA GLY A 418 -15.18 1.88 6.05
C GLY A 418 -15.63 0.46 6.40
N GLY A 419 -15.11 -0.55 5.70
CA GLY A 419 -15.50 -1.94 5.91
C GLY A 419 -14.81 -2.64 7.08
N ILE A 420 -13.51 -2.37 7.30
CA ILE A 420 -12.67 -3.25 8.14
C ILE A 420 -12.38 -2.65 9.51
N PHE A 421 -12.28 -1.33 9.62
CA PHE A 421 -11.78 -0.67 10.82
C PHE A 421 -12.57 -1.01 12.09
N LEU A 422 -13.90 -0.85 12.07
CA LEU A 422 -14.71 -1.11 13.25
C LEU A 422 -14.75 -2.60 13.62
N PRO A 423 -15.02 -3.56 12.70
CA PRO A 423 -14.93 -4.98 13.03
C PRO A 423 -13.55 -5.39 13.59
N LEU A 424 -12.46 -4.88 13.00
CA LEU A 424 -11.11 -5.15 13.49
C LEU A 424 -10.88 -4.58 14.90
N SER A 425 -11.34 -3.37 15.15
CA SER A 425 -11.23 -2.72 16.46
C SER A 425 -12.06 -3.43 17.53
N PHE A 426 -13.29 -3.83 17.22
CA PHE A 426 -14.12 -4.63 18.14
C PHE A 426 -13.48 -5.99 18.45
N ALA A 427 -12.89 -6.66 17.44
CA ALA A 427 -12.21 -7.94 17.66
C ALA A 427 -10.99 -7.82 18.58
N ILE A 428 -10.29 -6.66 18.57
CA ILE A 428 -9.10 -6.42 19.40
C ILE A 428 -9.46 -5.92 20.80
N PHE A 429 -10.37 -4.92 20.90
CA PHE A 429 -10.61 -4.17 22.13
C PHE A 429 -11.86 -4.58 22.89
N ALA A 430 -12.81 -5.24 22.22
CA ALA A 430 -14.07 -5.68 22.80
C ALA A 430 -14.48 -7.07 22.22
N PRO A 431 -13.64 -8.11 22.38
CA PRO A 431 -13.91 -9.43 21.82
C PRO A 431 -15.23 -10.01 22.37
N GLY A 432 -16.01 -10.66 21.50
CA GLY A 432 -17.28 -11.29 21.87
C GLY A 432 -18.47 -10.35 22.01
N THR A 433 -18.31 -9.03 21.86
CA THR A 433 -19.40 -8.05 22.03
C THR A 433 -20.24 -7.81 20.78
N ILE A 434 -19.79 -8.25 19.62
CA ILE A 434 -20.53 -8.18 18.35
C ILE A 434 -20.67 -9.57 17.73
N THR A 435 -21.76 -9.79 16.97
CA THR A 435 -22.02 -11.07 16.32
C THR A 435 -21.31 -11.17 14.97
N ALA A 436 -21.10 -12.41 14.52
CA ALA A 436 -20.55 -12.71 13.18
C ALA A 436 -21.40 -12.07 12.06
N MET A 437 -22.72 -12.10 12.21
CA MET A 437 -23.65 -11.52 11.23
C MET A 437 -23.53 -10.01 11.16
N SER A 438 -23.51 -9.31 12.32
CA SER A 438 -23.37 -7.85 12.36
C SER A 438 -22.02 -7.40 11.79
N ALA A 439 -20.92 -8.11 12.08
CA ALA A 439 -19.59 -7.82 11.51
C ALA A 439 -19.58 -8.00 9.99
N THR A 440 -20.17 -9.07 9.46
CA THR A 440 -20.22 -9.34 8.01
C THR A 440 -21.08 -8.30 7.29
N LEU A 441 -22.28 -8.01 7.81
CA LEU A 441 -23.18 -6.99 7.24
C LEU A 441 -22.55 -5.60 7.28
N SER A 442 -21.89 -5.26 8.40
CA SER A 442 -21.15 -4.01 8.53
C SER A 442 -20.13 -3.83 7.40
N MET A 443 -19.31 -4.85 7.12
CA MET A 443 -18.32 -4.78 6.03
C MET A 443 -18.95 -4.66 4.64
N ALA A 444 -20.00 -5.43 4.37
CA ALA A 444 -20.64 -5.41 3.06
C ALA A 444 -21.35 -4.06 2.80
N LEU A 445 -22.20 -3.64 3.72
CA LEU A 445 -23.00 -2.42 3.56
C LEU A 445 -22.16 -1.15 3.61
N SER A 446 -21.13 -1.08 4.46
CA SER A 446 -20.23 0.07 4.53
C SER A 446 -19.41 0.26 3.25
N THR A 447 -18.98 -0.85 2.64
CA THR A 447 -18.25 -0.78 1.36
C THR A 447 -19.18 -0.31 0.23
N VAL A 448 -20.42 -0.82 0.19
CA VAL A 448 -21.43 -0.36 -0.77
C VAL A 448 -21.74 1.13 -0.55
N ALA A 449 -21.91 1.57 0.71
CA ALA A 449 -22.18 2.97 1.02
C ALA A 449 -21.04 3.90 0.62
N ALA A 450 -19.78 3.50 0.86
CA ALA A 450 -18.61 4.28 0.45
C ALA A 450 -18.49 4.36 -1.09
N LEU A 451 -18.74 3.27 -1.81
CA LEU A 451 -18.75 3.28 -3.28
C LEU A 451 -19.92 4.11 -3.82
N ALA A 452 -21.12 3.95 -3.27
CA ALA A 452 -22.29 4.74 -3.68
C ALA A 452 -22.05 6.24 -3.48
N ALA A 453 -21.42 6.65 -2.37
CA ALA A 453 -21.05 8.05 -2.14
C ALA A 453 -20.15 8.60 -3.24
N VAL A 454 -19.18 7.81 -3.74
CA VAL A 454 -18.30 8.20 -4.85
C VAL A 454 -19.07 8.33 -6.16
N PHE A 455 -19.84 7.30 -6.53
CA PHE A 455 -20.55 7.27 -7.82
C PHE A 455 -21.70 8.28 -7.91
N LEU A 456 -22.34 8.58 -6.78
CA LEU A 456 -23.44 9.56 -6.72
C LEU A 456 -22.93 10.99 -6.52
N GLY A 457 -21.62 11.21 -6.42
CA GLY A 457 -21.04 12.53 -6.20
C GLY A 457 -21.47 13.15 -4.86
N ALA A 458 -21.67 12.34 -3.83
CA ALA A 458 -22.07 12.82 -2.51
C ALA A 458 -21.05 13.81 -1.96
N ALA A 459 -21.52 14.93 -1.40
CA ALA A 459 -20.67 15.90 -0.73
C ALA A 459 -20.06 15.25 0.53
N GLY A 460 -18.72 15.14 0.57
CA GLY A 460 -17.97 14.61 1.70
C GLY A 460 -17.11 13.40 1.36
N ASN A 461 -16.23 13.03 2.31
CA ASN A 461 -15.31 11.93 2.11
C ASN A 461 -16.04 10.57 2.23
N PRO A 462 -15.88 9.65 1.27
CA PRO A 462 -16.50 8.31 1.26
C PRO A 462 -16.28 7.50 2.54
N LEU A 463 -15.18 7.76 3.28
CA LEU A 463 -14.89 7.13 4.56
C LEU A 463 -16.04 7.30 5.57
N PHE A 464 -16.56 8.52 5.70
CA PHE A 464 -17.57 8.80 6.74
C PHE A 464 -18.90 8.10 6.44
N PHE A 465 -19.28 7.99 5.17
CA PHE A 465 -20.45 7.21 4.77
C PHE A 465 -20.25 5.72 5.12
N GLY A 466 -19.08 5.16 4.80
CA GLY A 466 -18.75 3.79 5.17
C GLY A 466 -18.73 3.58 6.69
N LEU A 467 -18.06 4.45 7.45
CA LEU A 467 -17.98 4.35 8.90
C LEU A 467 -19.33 4.52 9.59
N ALA A 468 -20.17 5.44 9.12
CA ALA A 468 -21.51 5.64 9.67
C ALA A 468 -22.37 4.37 9.52
N VAL A 469 -22.38 3.79 8.32
CA VAL A 469 -23.11 2.53 8.07
C VAL A 469 -22.51 1.38 8.88
N SER A 470 -21.19 1.29 8.97
CA SER A 470 -20.52 0.30 9.82
C SER A 470 -20.92 0.44 11.29
N ALA A 471 -20.92 1.65 11.82
CA ALA A 471 -21.33 1.94 13.19
C ALA A 471 -22.80 1.59 13.43
N LEU A 472 -23.71 1.95 12.52
CA LEU A 472 -25.12 1.60 12.60
C LEU A 472 -25.37 0.09 12.66
N CYS A 473 -24.56 -0.72 11.98
CA CYS A 473 -24.63 -2.17 12.04
C CYS A 473 -24.09 -2.76 13.35
N LEU A 474 -23.08 -2.14 13.96
CA LEU A 474 -22.34 -2.75 15.07
C LEU A 474 -22.78 -2.23 16.45
N ILE A 475 -23.04 -0.92 16.60
CA ILE A 475 -23.39 -0.31 17.89
C ILE A 475 -24.65 -0.91 18.52
N PRO A 476 -25.77 -1.17 17.80
CA PRO A 476 -26.95 -1.81 18.41
C PRO A 476 -26.68 -3.21 18.95
N CYS A 477 -25.80 -3.96 18.26
CA CYS A 477 -25.39 -5.28 18.69
C CYS A 477 -24.53 -5.20 19.96
N TRP A 478 -23.54 -4.30 19.97
CA TRP A 478 -22.67 -4.06 21.11
C TRP A 478 -23.44 -3.62 22.37
N LEU A 479 -24.43 -2.72 22.23
CA LEU A 479 -25.25 -2.27 23.35
C LEU A 479 -26.13 -3.37 23.97
N ARG A 480 -26.49 -4.40 23.17
CA ARG A 480 -27.27 -5.56 23.67
C ARG A 480 -26.43 -6.58 24.44
N HIS A 481 -25.13 -6.60 24.19
CA HIS A 481 -24.17 -7.58 24.77
C HIS A 481 -23.32 -6.98 25.91
N ARG A 482 -23.56 -5.71 26.28
CA ARG A 482 -22.95 -5.01 27.39
C ARG A 482 -23.87 -5.00 28.61
#